data_a058a28fc656331842735f8ef5b4649c
#
_entry.id   a058a28fc656331842735f8ef5b4649c
#
_cell.length_a   1.000
_cell.length_b   1.000
_cell.length_c   1.000
_cell.angle_alpha   90.00
_cell.angle_beta   90.00
_cell.angle_gamma   90.00
#
_symmetry.space_group_name_H-M   'P 1'
#
loop_
_entity.id
_entity.type
_entity.pdbx_description
1 polymer ?
#
loop_
_entity_poly.entity_id
_entity_poly.type
_entity_poly.pdbx_seq_one_letter_code
_entity_poly.pdbx_strand_id
1 'polypeptide(L)'
;MASVNVYDLNYTDAFVLGIKNYANFKGRASRSEYWRFMAGMMMVQGTLGGVAILCKGIGLYNFESIIDTIRLLVTLFFVIPNIAITTRRMHDIGRSGWTQLISFIPIIGFFIFLNYELKRGDEGENGYGERTAYIPITRNISESTGLEATPSRTQ
;
A
#
# COMPACT_ATOMS: atom_id res chain seq x y z
N MET A 1 -12.43 1.86 22.09
CA MET A 1 -11.50 2.55 21.17
C MET A 1 -12.26 2.83 19.88
N ALA A 2 -12.28 4.06 19.38
CA ALA A 2 -12.92 4.33 18.10
C ALA A 2 -12.05 3.74 16.97
N SER A 3 -12.66 3.04 16.03
CA SER A 3 -12.01 2.44 14.87
C SER A 3 -12.59 3.04 13.58
N VAL A 4 -11.75 3.33 12.60
CA VAL A 4 -12.18 3.77 11.27
C VAL A 4 -12.22 2.58 10.33
N ASN A 5 -13.28 2.50 9.54
CA ASN A 5 -13.37 1.50 8.49
C ASN A 5 -12.37 1.86 7.38
N VAL A 6 -11.44 0.96 7.07
CA VAL A 6 -10.42 1.15 6.02
C VAL A 6 -11.03 1.39 4.65
N TYR A 7 -12.28 0.97 4.43
CA TYR A 7 -12.99 1.21 3.15
C TYR A 7 -13.43 2.66 2.96
N ASP A 8 -13.53 3.43 4.06
CA ASP A 8 -13.97 4.84 4.05
C ASP A 8 -12.78 5.82 3.97
N LEU A 9 -11.53 5.31 4.03
CA LEU A 9 -10.34 6.15 3.90
C LEU A 9 -10.23 6.72 2.49
N ASN A 10 -9.86 7.99 2.40
CA ASN A 10 -9.45 8.60 1.14
C ASN A 10 -8.18 7.93 0.58
N TYR A 11 -7.92 8.10 -0.73
CA TYR A 11 -6.71 7.56 -1.36
C TYR A 11 -5.43 8.06 -0.70
N THR A 12 -5.39 9.35 -0.33
CA THR A 12 -4.25 9.98 0.35
C THR A 12 -4.00 9.37 1.72
N ASP A 13 -5.05 9.16 2.51
CA ASP A 13 -4.94 8.60 3.86
C ASP A 13 -4.46 7.15 3.83
N ALA A 14 -4.97 6.35 2.89
CA ALA A 14 -4.53 4.97 2.69
C ALA A 14 -3.05 4.91 2.27
N PHE A 15 -2.60 5.83 1.41
CA PHE A 15 -1.21 5.92 1.01
C PHE A 15 -0.30 6.33 2.17
N VAL A 16 -0.68 7.37 2.91
CA VAL A 16 0.05 7.83 4.12
C VAL A 16 0.11 6.73 5.17
N LEU A 17 -0.98 5.96 5.35
CA LEU A 17 -1.00 4.82 6.26
C LEU A 17 0.01 3.73 5.84
N GLY A 18 0.12 3.44 4.54
CA GLY A 18 1.13 2.54 4.01
C GLY A 18 2.54 3.00 4.34
N ILE A 19 2.83 4.31 4.21
CA ILE A 19 4.12 4.90 4.60
C ILE A 19 4.32 4.85 6.12
N LYS A 20 3.31 5.14 6.95
CA LYS A 20 3.40 5.04 8.42
C LYS A 20 3.71 3.61 8.87
N ASN A 21 3.23 2.62 8.15
CA ASN A 21 3.52 1.20 8.37
C ASN A 21 4.73 0.72 7.55
N TYR A 22 5.72 1.56 7.30
CA TYR A 22 6.86 1.38 6.41
C TYR A 22 7.51 -0.01 6.48
N ALA A 23 7.82 -0.49 7.68
CA ALA A 23 8.44 -1.79 7.95
C ALA A 23 7.57 -2.66 8.88
N ASN A 24 6.25 -2.48 8.86
CA ASN A 24 5.35 -3.29 9.65
C ASN A 24 4.89 -4.51 8.83
N PHE A 25 5.48 -5.67 9.11
CA PHE A 25 5.16 -6.95 8.46
C PHE A 25 4.09 -7.75 9.21
N LYS A 26 3.61 -7.26 10.38
CA LYS A 26 2.61 -7.95 11.20
C LYS A 26 1.20 -7.50 10.83
N GLY A 27 0.22 -8.37 11.15
CA GLY A 27 -1.18 -8.08 10.87
C GLY A 27 -1.57 -8.39 9.43
N ARG A 28 -2.69 -7.82 9.00
CA ARG A 28 -3.34 -8.08 7.70
C ARG A 28 -3.53 -6.76 6.96
N ALA A 29 -3.52 -6.78 5.63
CA ALA A 29 -3.87 -5.63 4.79
C ALA A 29 -5.03 -6.00 3.85
N SER A 30 -6.07 -5.15 3.84
CA SER A 30 -7.22 -5.34 2.95
C SER A 30 -6.84 -5.11 1.48
N ARG A 31 -7.66 -5.64 0.55
CA ARG A 31 -7.49 -5.36 -0.89
C ARG A 31 -7.45 -3.87 -1.19
N SER A 32 -8.37 -3.11 -0.59
CA SER A 32 -8.46 -1.67 -0.83
C SER A 32 -7.22 -0.90 -0.33
N GLU A 33 -6.68 -1.27 0.83
CA GLU A 33 -5.45 -0.71 1.37
C GLU A 33 -4.27 -0.98 0.42
N TYR A 34 -4.10 -2.24 0.02
CA TYR A 34 -3.05 -2.66 -0.90
C TYR A 34 -3.11 -1.92 -2.24
N TRP A 35 -4.26 -1.97 -2.93
CA TRP A 35 -4.38 -1.36 -4.26
C TRP A 35 -4.29 0.17 -4.25
N ARG A 36 -4.78 0.83 -3.20
CA ARG A 36 -4.62 2.28 -3.04
C ARG A 36 -3.16 2.66 -2.83
N PHE A 37 -2.43 1.89 -2.02
CA PHE A 37 -0.99 2.09 -1.85
C PHE A 37 -0.23 1.88 -3.17
N MET A 38 -0.51 0.81 -3.90
CA MET A 38 0.07 0.57 -5.23
C MET A 38 -0.22 1.70 -6.20
N ALA A 39 -1.48 2.17 -6.26
CA ALA A 39 -1.87 3.29 -7.11
C ALA A 39 -1.11 4.57 -6.74
N GLY A 40 -0.95 4.87 -5.45
CA GLY A 40 -0.15 6.01 -4.98
C GLY A 40 1.31 5.92 -5.42
N MET A 41 1.93 4.75 -5.28
CA MET A 41 3.28 4.52 -5.78
C MET A 41 3.39 4.72 -7.30
N MET A 42 2.43 4.17 -8.06
CA MET A 42 2.40 4.33 -9.53
C MET A 42 2.24 5.80 -9.92
N MET A 43 1.43 6.58 -9.20
CA MET A 43 1.28 8.01 -9.44
C MET A 43 2.59 8.77 -9.20
N VAL A 44 3.27 8.51 -8.09
CA VAL A 44 4.57 9.15 -7.80
C VAL A 44 5.59 8.82 -8.89
N GLN A 45 5.76 7.56 -9.22
CA GLN A 45 6.73 7.11 -10.23
C GLN A 45 6.35 7.58 -11.64
N GLY A 46 5.07 7.57 -11.97
CA GLY A 46 4.55 8.03 -13.26
C GLY A 46 4.75 9.54 -13.46
N THR A 47 4.52 10.33 -12.42
CA THR A 47 4.75 11.79 -12.47
C THR A 47 6.22 12.10 -12.67
N LEU A 48 7.11 11.51 -11.89
CA LEU A 48 8.55 11.70 -12.04
C LEU A 48 9.03 11.23 -13.44
N GLY A 49 8.52 10.08 -13.91
CA GLY A 49 8.84 9.57 -15.24
C GLY A 49 8.35 10.47 -16.37
N GLY A 50 7.15 11.00 -16.25
CA GLY A 50 6.60 11.95 -17.22
C GLY A 50 7.44 13.22 -17.30
N VAL A 51 7.85 13.78 -16.16
CA VAL A 51 8.73 14.95 -16.11
C VAL A 51 10.10 14.64 -16.75
N ALA A 52 10.70 13.48 -16.48
CA ALA A 52 11.95 13.07 -17.11
C ALA A 52 11.84 13.00 -18.64
N ILE A 53 10.76 12.40 -19.16
CA ILE A 53 10.49 12.31 -20.60
C ILE A 53 10.33 13.71 -21.22
N LEU A 54 9.63 14.62 -20.55
CA LEU A 54 9.47 16.00 -21.01
C LEU A 54 10.82 16.73 -21.05
N CYS A 55 11.63 16.63 -20.01
CA CYS A 55 12.97 17.24 -19.98
C CYS A 55 13.86 16.73 -21.12
N LYS A 56 13.81 15.42 -21.39
CA LYS A 56 14.50 14.82 -22.53
C LYS A 56 14.02 15.37 -23.87
N GLY A 57 12.69 15.48 -24.04
CA GLY A 57 12.07 15.95 -25.29
C GLY A 57 12.43 17.40 -25.64
N ILE A 58 12.72 18.24 -24.65
CA ILE A 58 13.15 19.64 -24.83
C ILE A 58 14.68 19.86 -24.74
N GLY A 59 15.46 18.77 -24.69
CA GLY A 59 16.93 18.83 -24.68
C GLY A 59 17.58 19.12 -23.32
N LEU A 60 16.82 19.07 -22.21
CA LEU A 60 17.34 19.31 -20.87
C LEU A 60 17.89 18.02 -20.23
N TYR A 61 18.91 17.41 -20.85
CA TYR A 61 19.47 16.11 -20.45
C TYR A 61 20.04 16.07 -19.03
N ASN A 62 20.61 17.18 -18.54
CA ASN A 62 21.11 17.25 -17.17
C ASN A 62 19.98 17.14 -16.14
N PHE A 63 18.82 17.76 -16.41
CA PHE A 63 17.65 17.68 -15.55
C PHE A 63 16.99 16.29 -15.62
N GLU A 64 16.93 15.66 -16.81
CA GLU A 64 16.51 14.28 -16.97
C GLU A 64 17.32 13.36 -16.05
N SER A 65 18.65 13.44 -16.09
CA SER A 65 19.54 12.62 -15.27
C SER A 65 19.33 12.81 -13.77
N ILE A 66 19.10 14.04 -13.32
CA ILE A 66 18.77 14.32 -11.91
C ILE A 66 17.45 13.67 -11.54
N ILE A 67 16.42 13.81 -12.37
CA ILE A 67 15.09 13.23 -12.10
C ILE A 67 15.17 11.69 -12.07
N ASP A 68 15.91 11.07 -12.96
CA ASP A 68 16.09 9.61 -12.97
C ASP A 68 16.85 9.13 -11.72
N THR A 69 17.81 9.90 -11.24
CA THR A 69 18.47 9.62 -9.96
C THR A 69 17.49 9.70 -8.79
N ILE A 70 16.64 10.73 -8.76
CA ILE A 70 15.58 10.87 -7.74
C ILE A 70 14.61 9.68 -7.82
N ARG A 71 14.19 9.30 -9.03
CA ARG A 71 13.31 8.13 -9.24
C ARG A 71 13.92 6.85 -8.69
N LEU A 72 15.21 6.63 -8.91
CA LEU A 72 15.92 5.48 -8.35
C LEU A 72 15.88 5.49 -6.83
N LEU A 73 16.19 6.62 -6.18
CA LEU A 73 16.15 6.77 -4.73
C LEU A 73 14.74 6.54 -4.17
N VAL A 74 13.72 7.11 -4.83
CA VAL A 74 12.32 6.90 -4.48
C VAL A 74 11.91 5.44 -4.63
N THR A 75 12.36 4.76 -5.70
CA THR A 75 12.12 3.32 -5.90
C THR A 75 12.72 2.50 -4.75
N LEU A 76 13.98 2.77 -4.40
CA LEU A 76 14.66 2.08 -3.30
C LEU A 76 13.96 2.34 -1.96
N PHE A 77 13.50 3.57 -1.72
CA PHE A 77 12.71 3.89 -0.53
C PHE A 77 11.42 3.05 -0.45
N PHE A 78 10.71 2.87 -1.57
CA PHE A 78 9.46 2.13 -1.59
C PHE A 78 9.61 0.60 -1.56
N VAL A 79 10.81 0.04 -1.70
CA VAL A 79 11.03 -1.41 -1.63
C VAL A 79 10.50 -2.01 -0.32
N ILE A 80 10.88 -1.40 0.82
CA ILE A 80 10.52 -1.94 2.14
C ILE A 80 9.01 -1.85 2.40
N PRO A 81 8.31 -0.70 2.24
CA PRO A 81 6.88 -0.63 2.45
C PRO A 81 6.09 -1.47 1.45
N ASN A 82 6.59 -1.67 0.23
CA ASN A 82 5.98 -2.57 -0.74
C ASN A 82 6.02 -4.01 -0.25
N ILE A 83 7.19 -4.51 0.20
CA ILE A 83 7.31 -5.85 0.78
C ILE A 83 6.44 -5.98 2.02
N ALA A 84 6.38 -4.96 2.88
CA ALA A 84 5.60 -4.98 4.11
C ALA A 84 4.08 -5.08 3.84
N ILE A 85 3.56 -4.25 2.94
CA ILE A 85 2.12 -4.28 2.60
C ILE A 85 1.74 -5.56 1.87
N THR A 86 2.60 -6.06 0.97
CA THR A 86 2.42 -7.33 0.28
C THR A 86 2.40 -8.51 1.26
N THR A 87 3.32 -8.54 2.23
CA THR A 87 3.32 -9.54 3.30
C THR A 87 2.00 -9.53 4.06
N ARG A 88 1.54 -8.35 4.50
CA ARG A 88 0.25 -8.20 5.20
C ARG A 88 -0.94 -8.59 4.32
N ARG A 89 -0.83 -8.39 3.02
CA ARG A 89 -1.84 -8.83 2.05
C ARG A 89 -1.87 -10.36 1.93
N MET A 90 -0.72 -11.03 1.92
CA MET A 90 -0.65 -12.51 1.97
C MET A 90 -1.25 -13.04 3.26
N HIS A 91 -0.98 -12.41 4.38
CA HIS A 91 -1.58 -12.75 5.68
C HIS A 91 -3.11 -12.64 5.66
N ASP A 92 -3.67 -11.67 4.93
CA ASP A 92 -5.12 -11.47 4.81
C ASP A 92 -5.85 -12.62 4.11
N ILE A 93 -5.15 -13.39 3.29
CA ILE A 93 -5.65 -14.61 2.63
C ILE A 93 -5.15 -15.91 3.29
N GLY A 94 -4.69 -15.84 4.55
CA GLY A 94 -4.21 -16.99 5.33
C GLY A 94 -2.88 -17.58 4.85
N ARG A 95 -2.09 -16.82 4.06
CA ARG A 95 -0.79 -17.28 3.54
C ARG A 95 0.38 -16.58 4.20
N SER A 96 1.51 -17.28 4.26
CA SER A 96 2.76 -16.68 4.73
C SER A 96 3.23 -15.58 3.75
N GLY A 97 3.86 -14.52 4.29
CA GLY A 97 4.48 -13.47 3.49
C GLY A 97 5.53 -13.98 2.50
N TRP A 98 6.16 -15.12 2.78
CA TRP A 98 7.10 -15.77 1.85
C TRP A 98 6.46 -16.20 0.53
N THR A 99 5.13 -16.34 0.48
CA THR A 99 4.40 -16.67 -0.74
C THR A 99 4.62 -15.63 -1.85
N GLN A 100 4.98 -14.39 -1.50
CA GLN A 100 5.31 -13.35 -2.49
C GLN A 100 6.51 -13.72 -3.38
N LEU A 101 7.41 -14.60 -2.90
CA LEU A 101 8.56 -15.06 -3.70
C LEU A 101 8.15 -15.85 -4.96
N ILE A 102 6.91 -16.32 -5.03
CA ILE A 102 6.37 -16.96 -6.24
C ILE A 102 6.39 -16.00 -7.45
N SER A 103 6.34 -14.69 -7.21
CA SER A 103 6.42 -13.68 -8.28
C SER A 103 7.75 -13.68 -9.04
N PHE A 104 8.80 -14.27 -8.48
CA PHE A 104 10.09 -14.44 -9.17
C PHE A 104 10.06 -15.54 -10.23
N ILE A 105 9.04 -16.40 -10.27
CA ILE A 105 8.86 -17.37 -11.36
C ILE A 105 8.29 -16.60 -12.56
N PRO A 106 9.04 -16.48 -13.68
CA PRO A 106 8.58 -15.71 -14.83
C PRO A 106 7.22 -16.20 -15.34
N ILE A 107 6.36 -15.28 -15.74
CA ILE A 107 5.04 -15.48 -16.34
C ILE A 107 4.08 -16.20 -15.38
N ILE A 108 4.31 -17.47 -15.05
CA ILE A 108 3.40 -18.29 -14.22
C ILE A 108 3.30 -17.71 -12.80
N GLY A 109 4.43 -17.36 -12.20
CA GLY A 109 4.46 -16.79 -10.85
C GLY A 109 3.74 -15.44 -10.77
N PHE A 110 3.88 -14.61 -11.80
CA PHE A 110 3.14 -13.35 -11.89
C PHE A 110 1.62 -13.55 -11.88
N PHE A 111 1.10 -14.48 -12.68
CA PHE A 111 -0.35 -14.73 -12.71
C PHE A 111 -0.87 -15.35 -11.41
N ILE A 112 -0.10 -16.25 -10.78
CA ILE A 112 -0.47 -16.84 -9.49
C ILE A 112 -0.47 -15.73 -8.41
N PHE A 113 0.57 -14.91 -8.37
CA PHE A 113 0.69 -13.81 -7.43
C PHE A 113 -0.44 -12.80 -7.59
N LEU A 114 -0.74 -12.38 -8.83
CA LEU A 114 -1.85 -11.48 -9.12
C LEU A 114 -3.19 -12.07 -8.67
N ASN A 115 -3.40 -13.38 -8.86
CA ASN A 115 -4.60 -14.07 -8.37
C ASN A 115 -4.71 -13.97 -6.82
N TYR A 116 -3.61 -14.09 -6.09
CA TYR A 116 -3.61 -13.93 -4.64
C TYR A 116 -3.93 -12.50 -4.22
N GLU A 117 -3.41 -11.49 -4.92
CA GLU A 117 -3.71 -10.09 -4.65
C GLU A 117 -5.19 -9.73 -4.90
N LEU A 118 -5.81 -10.38 -5.88
CA LEU A 118 -7.22 -10.17 -6.24
C LEU A 118 -8.18 -10.99 -5.36
N LYS A 119 -7.70 -12.07 -4.71
CA LYS A 119 -8.55 -12.94 -3.88
C LYS A 119 -9.15 -12.16 -2.71
N ARG A 120 -10.40 -12.46 -2.33
CA ARG A 120 -11.02 -11.91 -1.12
C ARG A 120 -10.26 -12.42 0.13
N GLY A 121 -9.99 -11.53 1.07
CA GLY A 121 -9.40 -11.90 2.36
C GLY A 121 -10.32 -12.79 3.18
N ASP A 122 -9.72 -13.55 4.09
CA ASP A 122 -10.45 -14.45 4.98
C ASP A 122 -11.43 -13.65 5.86
N GLU A 123 -12.63 -14.19 6.05
CA GLU A 123 -13.64 -13.62 6.95
C GLU A 123 -13.31 -14.03 8.39
N GLY A 124 -13.32 -13.05 9.31
CA GLY A 124 -12.98 -13.29 10.71
C GLY A 124 -11.47 -13.30 11.00
N GLU A 125 -11.13 -13.77 12.18
CA GLU A 125 -9.75 -13.92 12.65
C GLU A 125 -9.09 -15.13 11.98
N ASN A 126 -7.83 -14.94 11.59
CA ASN A 126 -6.98 -16.03 11.11
C ASN A 126 -5.65 -16.04 11.88
N GLY A 127 -4.72 -16.95 11.56
CA GLY A 127 -3.43 -17.07 12.24
C GLY A 127 -2.56 -15.80 12.28
N TYR A 128 -2.96 -14.73 11.60
CA TYR A 128 -2.27 -13.43 11.55
C TYR A 128 -3.04 -12.30 12.24
N GLY A 129 -4.17 -12.60 12.88
CA GLY A 129 -4.99 -11.69 13.66
C GLY A 129 -6.35 -11.38 13.02
N GLU A 130 -7.06 -10.43 13.64
CA GLU A 130 -8.37 -9.98 13.19
C GLU A 130 -8.31 -9.33 11.80
N ARG A 131 -9.43 -9.41 11.09
CA ARG A 131 -9.56 -8.76 9.78
C ARG A 131 -9.38 -7.24 9.92
N THR A 132 -8.46 -6.68 9.16
CA THR A 132 -8.14 -5.24 9.15
C THR A 132 -9.25 -4.42 8.44
N ALA A 133 -10.51 -4.65 8.83
CA ALA A 133 -11.60 -3.75 8.43
C ALA A 133 -11.60 -2.46 9.29
N TYR A 134 -10.87 -2.48 10.41
CA TYR A 134 -10.84 -1.38 11.37
C TYR A 134 -9.41 -1.08 11.79
N ILE A 135 -9.00 0.16 11.64
CA ILE A 135 -7.74 0.67 12.19
C ILE A 135 -8.09 1.41 13.48
N PRO A 136 -7.48 1.07 14.61
CA PRO A 136 -7.65 1.89 15.80
C PRO A 136 -7.11 3.29 15.50
N ILE A 137 -7.98 4.29 15.59
CA ILE A 137 -7.56 5.70 15.48
C ILE A 137 -6.74 6.01 16.73
N THR A 138 -5.43 6.13 16.57
CA THR A 138 -4.67 6.90 17.53
C THR A 138 -5.11 8.37 17.36
N ARG A 139 -5.41 9.03 18.47
CA ARG A 139 -6.04 10.36 18.57
C ARG A 139 -5.46 11.45 17.63
N ASN A 140 -4.28 11.21 17.07
CA ASN A 140 -3.56 12.13 16.18
C ASN A 140 -4.08 12.16 14.72
N ILE A 141 -4.89 11.19 14.29
CA ILE A 141 -5.48 11.20 12.93
C ILE A 141 -6.80 11.96 12.94
N SER A 142 -7.57 11.90 14.03
CA SER A 142 -8.84 12.63 14.16
C SER A 142 -8.64 14.15 14.17
N GLU A 143 -7.54 14.64 14.70
CA GLU A 143 -7.20 16.08 14.70
C GLU A 143 -6.75 16.59 13.32
N SER A 144 -6.15 15.74 12.48
CA SER A 144 -5.62 16.16 11.18
C SER A 144 -6.60 16.03 10.02
N THR A 145 -7.67 15.26 10.17
CA THR A 145 -8.64 14.99 9.07
C THR A 145 -10.04 15.53 9.32
N GLY A 146 -10.32 16.10 10.50
CA GLY A 146 -11.66 16.65 10.81
C GLY A 146 -12.80 15.61 10.79
N LEU A 147 -12.48 14.32 10.82
CA LEU A 147 -13.45 13.23 10.84
C LEU A 147 -13.93 13.01 12.28
N GLU A 148 -15.10 13.56 12.60
CA GLU A 148 -15.81 13.21 13.84
C GLU A 148 -16.15 11.71 13.84
N ALA A 149 -15.80 11.06 14.95
CA ALA A 149 -16.14 9.67 15.18
C ALA A 149 -17.68 9.54 15.27
N THR A 150 -18.29 8.93 14.27
CA THR A 150 -19.71 8.52 14.35
C THR A 150 -19.85 7.47 15.46
N PRO A 151 -20.69 7.70 16.48
CA PRO A 151 -20.89 6.71 17.54
C PRO A 151 -21.57 5.47 16.95
N SER A 152 -21.00 4.31 17.25
CA SER A 152 -21.61 3.01 16.92
C SER A 152 -23.02 2.94 17.48
N ARG A 153 -24.05 2.84 16.61
CA ARG A 153 -25.41 2.45 17.04
C ARG A 153 -25.34 1.02 17.55
N THR A 154 -25.39 0.91 18.85
CA THR A 154 -25.81 -0.33 19.53
C THR A 154 -27.30 -0.54 19.27
N GLN A 155 -27.64 -1.60 18.58
CA GLN A 155 -28.90 -2.35 18.71
C GLN A 155 -28.57 -3.80 18.91
#